data_4ab27d532ee67f7559189967a54a0f4d
#
_entry.id   4ab27d532ee67f7559189967a54a0f4d
#
_cell.length_a   1.000
_cell.length_b   1.000
_cell.length_c   1.000
_cell.angle_alpha   90.00
_cell.angle_beta   90.00
_cell.angle_gamma   90.00
#
_symmetry.space_group_name_H-M   'P 1'
#
loop_
_entity.id
_entity.type
_entity.pdbx_description
1 polymer ?
#
loop_
_entity_poly.entity_id
_entity_poly.type
_entity_poly.pdbx_seq_one_letter_code
_entity_poly.pdbx_strand_id
1 'polypeptide(L)' 'MTTFSARPLLLGAAIAASMGIGYAIGAQPHMNEGIALLQSARGELVAATPNKGGHRERALGLIDQAIGEVRAGIAFAG' A
#
# COMPACT_ATOMS: atom_id res chain seq x y z
N MET A 1 6.81 8.11 -24.52
CA MET A 1 6.64 9.25 -23.65
C MET A 1 5.31 9.28 -23.00
N THR A 2 4.29 9.32 -23.80
CA THR A 2 2.94 9.41 -23.28
C THR A 2 2.56 8.23 -22.42
N THR A 3 3.00 7.04 -22.78
CA THR A 3 2.73 5.85 -21.98
C THR A 3 3.29 5.96 -20.58
N PHE A 4 4.42 6.60 -20.49
CA PHE A 4 5.06 6.80 -19.21
C PHE A 4 4.21 7.66 -18.28
N SER A 5 3.66 8.72 -18.83
CA SER A 5 2.84 9.63 -18.04
C SER A 5 1.49 9.03 -17.70
N ALA A 6 0.94 8.23 -18.60
CA ALA A 6 -0.38 7.68 -18.40
C ALA A 6 -0.45 6.76 -17.19
N ARG A 7 0.59 5.95 -16.99
CA ARG A 7 0.59 5.02 -15.87
C ARG A 7 0.47 5.68 -14.52
N PRO A 8 1.36 6.64 -14.18
CA PRO A 8 1.24 7.29 -12.88
C PRO A 8 -0.09 8.02 -12.70
N LEU A 9 -0.62 8.56 -13.78
CA LEU A 9 -1.91 9.24 -13.69
C LEU A 9 -3.03 8.27 -13.35
N LEU A 10 -3.02 7.09 -13.97
CA LEU A 10 -4.04 6.10 -13.68
C LEU A 10 -3.97 5.63 -12.24
N LEU A 11 -2.77 5.38 -11.75
CA LEU A 11 -2.60 4.98 -10.36
C LEU A 11 -3.06 6.08 -9.43
N GLY A 12 -2.70 7.32 -9.75
CA GLY A 12 -3.11 8.44 -8.93
C GLY A 12 -4.61 8.61 -8.90
N ALA A 13 -5.26 8.43 -10.05
CA ALA A 13 -6.69 8.57 -10.12
C ALA A 13 -7.39 7.49 -9.29
N ALA A 14 -6.90 6.25 -9.35
CA ALA A 14 -7.48 5.17 -8.60
C ALA A 14 -7.35 5.42 -7.09
N ILE A 15 -6.18 5.86 -6.66
CA ILE A 15 -5.96 6.16 -5.25
C ILE A 15 -6.85 7.31 -4.81
N ALA A 16 -6.97 8.34 -5.63
CA ALA A 16 -7.80 9.47 -5.29
C ALA A 16 -9.26 9.06 -5.15
N ALA A 17 -9.75 8.20 -6.03
CA ALA A 17 -11.10 7.72 -5.93
C ALA A 17 -11.32 6.92 -4.65
N SER A 18 -10.38 6.05 -4.32
CA SER A 18 -10.47 5.26 -3.09
C SER A 18 -10.48 6.16 -1.87
N MET A 19 -9.62 7.16 -1.85
CA MET A 19 -9.57 8.09 -0.74
C MET A 19 -10.83 8.92 -0.63
N GLY A 20 -11.44 9.25 -1.76
CA GLY A 20 -12.69 9.98 -1.74
C GLY A 20 -13.79 9.18 -1.05
N ILE A 21 -13.87 7.90 -1.36
CA ILE A 21 -14.84 7.02 -0.73
C ILE A 21 -14.51 6.86 0.75
N GLY A 22 -13.23 6.62 1.07
CA GLY A 22 -12.79 6.44 2.44
C GLY A 22 -13.01 7.69 3.26
N TYR A 23 -12.86 8.84 2.65
CA TYR A 23 -13.09 10.08 3.36
C TYR A 23 -14.53 10.21 3.80
N ALA A 24 -15.46 9.79 2.95
CA ALA A 24 -16.87 9.88 3.30
C ALA A 24 -17.24 8.93 4.43
N ILE A 25 -16.48 7.85 4.59
CA ILE A 25 -16.81 6.81 5.55
C ILE A 25 -15.94 6.87 6.79
N GLY A 26 -14.64 7.13 6.61
CA GLY A 26 -13.69 6.99 7.70
C GLY A 26 -12.95 8.25 8.02
N ALA A 27 -12.42 8.29 9.22
CA ALA A 27 -11.66 9.42 9.71
C ALA A 27 -10.21 9.40 9.21
N GLN A 28 -9.73 8.26 8.69
CA GLN A 28 -8.32 8.13 8.30
C GLN A 28 -8.19 7.46 6.93
N PRO A 29 -8.67 8.14 5.87
CA PRO A 29 -8.67 7.50 4.56
C PRO A 29 -7.25 7.21 4.04
N HIS A 30 -6.29 8.09 4.32
CA HIS A 30 -4.93 7.86 3.86
C HIS A 30 -4.27 6.68 4.56
N MET A 31 -4.52 6.51 5.85
CA MET A 31 -3.96 5.39 6.59
C MET A 31 -4.54 4.07 6.08
N ASN A 32 -5.84 4.04 5.85
CA ASN A 32 -6.48 2.84 5.32
C ASN A 32 -6.01 2.53 3.91
N GLU A 33 -5.85 3.55 3.10
CA GLU A 33 -5.34 3.36 1.74
C GLU A 33 -3.90 2.87 1.77
N GLY A 34 -3.12 3.36 2.72
CA GLY A 34 -1.75 2.90 2.90
C GLY A 34 -1.68 1.41 3.19
N ILE A 35 -2.58 0.91 4.04
CA ILE A 35 -2.63 -0.52 4.31
C ILE A 35 -2.95 -1.29 3.03
N ALA A 36 -3.93 -0.81 2.26
CA ALA A 36 -4.30 -1.50 1.02
C ALA A 36 -3.14 -1.57 0.05
N LEU A 37 -2.38 -0.48 -0.07
CA LEU A 37 -1.23 -0.45 -0.96
C LEU A 37 -0.11 -1.35 -0.46
N LEU A 38 0.11 -1.41 0.84
CA LEU A 38 1.11 -2.32 1.41
C LEU A 38 0.72 -3.77 1.16
N GLN A 39 -0.56 -4.09 1.30
CA GLN A 39 -1.03 -5.44 1.04
C GLN A 39 -0.88 -5.81 -0.44
N SER A 40 -1.13 -4.88 -1.33
CA SER A 40 -0.91 -5.10 -2.76
C SER A 40 0.55 -5.34 -3.07
N ALA A 41 1.42 -4.51 -2.50
CA ALA A 41 2.86 -4.68 -2.68
C ALA A 41 3.33 -6.03 -2.13
N ARG A 42 2.78 -6.44 -0.99
CA ARG A 42 3.11 -7.73 -0.41
C ARG A 42 2.75 -8.86 -1.37
N GLY A 43 1.58 -8.79 -1.97
CA GLY A 43 1.16 -9.79 -2.94
C GLY A 43 2.09 -9.90 -4.12
N GLU A 44 2.56 -8.76 -4.62
CA GLU A 44 3.50 -8.75 -5.73
C GLU A 44 4.82 -9.40 -5.35
N LEU A 45 5.32 -9.11 -4.16
CA LEU A 45 6.58 -9.70 -3.71
C LEU A 45 6.45 -11.19 -3.45
N VAL A 46 5.32 -11.64 -2.97
CA VAL A 46 5.07 -13.07 -2.80
C VAL A 46 5.11 -13.78 -4.15
N ALA A 47 4.57 -13.14 -5.18
CA ALA A 47 4.54 -13.71 -6.52
C ALA A 47 5.88 -13.61 -7.24
N ALA A 48 6.77 -12.77 -6.75
CA ALA A 48 8.06 -12.55 -7.40
C ALA A 48 8.98 -13.75 -7.19
N THR A 49 9.91 -13.91 -8.11
CA THR A 49 10.93 -14.95 -7.98
C THR A 49 11.82 -14.65 -6.78
N PRO A 50 12.08 -15.62 -5.92
CA PRO A 50 12.97 -15.41 -4.79
C PRO A 50 14.36 -15.01 -5.27
N ASN A 51 14.97 -14.08 -4.57
CA ASN A 51 16.32 -13.66 -4.90
C ASN A 51 17.32 -14.23 -3.92
N LYS A 52 18.56 -14.29 -4.35
CA LYS A 52 19.65 -14.74 -3.48
C LYS A 52 19.91 -13.66 -2.46
N GLY A 53 20.28 -14.03 -1.28
CA GLY A 53 20.55 -13.07 -0.22
C GLY A 53 19.36 -12.74 0.68
N GLY A 54 18.18 -13.26 0.35
CA GLY A 54 17.03 -13.13 1.22
C GLY A 54 16.42 -11.73 1.31
N HIS A 55 16.67 -10.88 0.34
CA HIS A 55 16.15 -9.51 0.40
C HIS A 55 14.64 -9.46 0.22
N ARG A 56 14.09 -10.35 -0.62
CA ARG A 56 12.64 -10.42 -0.80
C ARG A 56 11.96 -10.78 0.52
N GLU A 57 12.50 -11.76 1.20
CA GLU A 57 11.92 -12.22 2.47
C GLU A 57 12.02 -11.13 3.54
N ARG A 58 13.13 -10.41 3.56
CA ARG A 58 13.25 -9.28 4.50
C ARG A 58 12.27 -8.18 4.16
N ALA A 59 12.07 -7.91 2.88
CA ALA A 59 11.10 -6.91 2.46
C ALA A 59 9.68 -7.31 2.88
N LEU A 60 9.33 -8.57 2.72
CA LEU A 60 8.03 -9.05 3.18
C LEU A 60 7.85 -8.84 4.68
N GLY A 61 8.88 -9.15 5.45
CA GLY A 61 8.82 -8.94 6.89
C GLY A 61 8.65 -7.48 7.26
N LEU A 62 9.36 -6.60 6.55
CA LEU A 62 9.24 -5.16 6.80
C LEU A 62 7.86 -4.63 6.43
N ILE A 63 7.28 -5.15 5.36
CA ILE A 63 5.93 -4.77 4.98
C ILE A 63 4.93 -5.22 6.03
N ASP A 64 5.09 -6.43 6.56
CA ASP A 64 4.20 -6.92 7.62
C ASP A 64 4.30 -6.03 8.86
N GLN A 65 5.51 -5.63 9.22
CA GLN A 65 5.70 -4.71 10.33
C GLN A 65 5.05 -3.37 10.04
N ALA A 66 5.21 -2.86 8.83
CA ALA A 66 4.62 -1.58 8.47
C ALA A 66 3.10 -1.63 8.54
N ILE A 67 2.49 -2.71 8.06
CA ILE A 67 1.05 -2.86 8.15
C ILE A 67 0.60 -2.85 9.62
N GLY A 68 1.34 -3.54 10.47
CA GLY A 68 1.03 -3.55 11.90
C GLY A 68 1.10 -2.18 12.51
N GLU A 69 2.11 -1.40 12.14
CA GLU A 69 2.26 -0.05 12.68
C GLU A 69 1.16 0.87 12.18
N VAL A 70 0.78 0.76 10.92
CA VAL A 70 -0.30 1.59 10.41
C VAL A 70 -1.60 1.26 11.13
N ARG A 71 -1.88 -0.01 11.34
CA ARG A 71 -3.07 -0.42 12.09
C ARG A 71 -3.06 0.09 13.52
N ALA A 72 -1.89 0.02 14.15
CA ALA A 72 -1.74 0.52 15.50
C ALA A 72 -1.98 2.03 15.55
N GLY A 73 -1.49 2.74 14.53
CA GLY A 73 -1.71 4.18 14.45
C GLY A 73 -3.18 4.52 14.28
N ILE A 74 -3.89 3.76 13.46
CA ILE A 74 -5.32 3.97 13.28
C ILE A 74 -6.05 3.75 14.61
N ALA A 75 -5.72 2.69 15.30
CA ALA A 75 -6.37 2.36 16.57
C ALA A 75 -6.08 3.41 17.64
N PHE A 76 -4.85 3.92 17.65
CA PHE A 76 -4.45 4.92 18.64
C PHE A 76 -5.18 6.24 18.39
N ALA A 77 -5.31 6.64 17.14
CA ALA A 77 -5.95 7.90 16.78
C ALA A 77 -7.47 7.83 16.92
N GLY A 78 -8.00 6.64 16.72
CA GLY A 78 -9.42 6.42 16.68
C GLY A 78 -10.15 6.54 17.92
#